data_f855260be026633c677ec8ba5bd82acc
#
_entry.id   f855260be026633c677ec8ba5bd82acc
#
_cell.length_a   1.000
_cell.length_b   1.000
_cell.length_c   1.000
_cell.angle_alpha   90.00
_cell.angle_beta   90.00
_cell.angle_gamma   90.00
#
_symmetry.space_group_name_H-M   'P 1'
#
loop_
_entity.id
_entity.type
_entity.pdbx_description
1 polymer ?
#
loop_
_entity_poly.entity_id
_entity_poly.type
_entity_poly.pdbx_seq_one_letter_code
_entity_poly.pdbx_strand_id
1 'polypeptide(L)'
;ADARTFRGYGPEQGYDFLIEAILKHDYLPRGIHFGPTEVFVNDGAKSDTGNIGDILRHDNSVGVTDPIYPVYIDSNVMCGRAGVLEENGQWSNVTYMPCTAENDFIPEIPDKRIDIVYLCYPNNPTGTTLTKPELKKWVDYALANDTLILFDAAYEAFIREDDVPHSIYEIKGAKKCA
;
A
#
# COMPACT_ATOMS: atom_id res chain seq x y z
N ALA A 1 37.79 -12.98 -6.60
CA ALA A 1 36.40 -12.62 -6.93
C ALA A 1 36.23 -12.66 -8.46
N ASP A 2 35.16 -13.25 -8.95
CA ASP A 2 34.83 -13.26 -10.38
C ASP A 2 34.08 -11.97 -10.73
N ALA A 3 34.66 -11.16 -11.63
CA ALA A 3 34.06 -9.89 -12.05
C ALA A 3 32.64 -10.04 -12.62
N ARG A 4 32.28 -11.21 -13.15
CA ARG A 4 30.94 -11.51 -13.67
C ARG A 4 29.89 -11.73 -12.60
N THR A 5 30.30 -12.07 -11.39
CA THR A 5 29.41 -12.34 -10.26
C THR A 5 29.53 -11.31 -9.15
N PHE A 6 30.49 -10.38 -9.29
CA PHE A 6 30.64 -9.30 -8.32
C PHE A 6 29.41 -8.39 -8.32
N ARG A 7 28.89 -8.11 -7.12
CA ARG A 7 27.77 -7.22 -6.88
C ARG A 7 28.21 -6.17 -5.85
N GLY A 8 28.69 -5.04 -6.37
CA GLY A 8 28.99 -3.86 -5.56
C GLY A 8 27.75 -3.01 -5.36
N TYR A 9 27.89 -1.69 -5.45
CA TYR A 9 26.74 -0.81 -5.53
C TYR A 9 25.91 -1.14 -6.76
N GLY A 10 24.63 -1.50 -6.52
CA GLY A 10 23.69 -1.77 -7.59
C GLY A 10 23.12 -0.48 -8.20
N PRO A 11 22.34 -0.61 -9.29
CA PRO A 11 21.52 0.51 -9.78
C PRO A 11 20.51 0.95 -8.70
N GLU A 12 20.24 2.25 -8.61
CA GLU A 12 19.34 2.85 -7.62
C GLU A 12 17.94 2.24 -7.64
N GLN A 13 17.46 1.83 -8.81
CA GLN A 13 16.14 1.22 -8.99
C GLN A 13 16.11 -0.28 -8.70
N GLY A 14 17.26 -0.92 -8.70
CA GLY A 14 17.44 -2.37 -8.59
C GLY A 14 18.09 -2.98 -9.83
N TYR A 15 18.49 -4.24 -9.74
CA TYR A 15 19.08 -4.95 -10.87
C TYR A 15 18.03 -5.34 -11.91
N ASP A 16 18.32 -5.13 -13.18
CA ASP A 16 17.42 -5.41 -14.30
C ASP A 16 16.90 -6.85 -14.28
N PHE A 17 17.76 -7.83 -14.01
CA PHE A 17 17.35 -9.24 -13.97
C PHE A 17 16.26 -9.53 -12.94
N LEU A 18 16.26 -8.79 -11.81
CA LEU A 18 15.25 -8.95 -10.76
C LEU A 18 13.96 -8.22 -11.14
N ILE A 19 14.07 -6.99 -11.64
CA ILE A 19 12.93 -6.21 -12.14
C ILE A 19 12.21 -6.98 -13.26
N GLU A 20 12.94 -7.52 -14.22
CA GLU A 20 12.39 -8.35 -15.30
C GLU A 20 11.71 -9.61 -14.77
N ALA A 21 12.30 -10.27 -13.75
CA ALA A 21 11.72 -11.45 -13.13
C ALA A 21 10.39 -11.11 -12.41
N ILE A 22 10.34 -10.01 -11.65
CA ILE A 22 9.14 -9.51 -10.99
C ILE A 22 8.04 -9.23 -12.03
N LEU A 23 8.35 -8.46 -13.06
CA LEU A 23 7.40 -8.13 -14.12
C LEU A 23 6.83 -9.38 -14.79
N LYS A 24 7.72 -10.34 -15.12
CA LYS A 24 7.37 -11.55 -15.84
C LYS A 24 6.58 -12.56 -15.01
N HIS A 25 6.91 -12.71 -13.73
CA HIS A 25 6.40 -13.80 -12.91
C HIS A 25 5.28 -13.36 -11.96
N ASP A 26 5.28 -12.10 -11.50
CA ASP A 26 4.29 -11.62 -10.55
C ASP A 26 3.16 -10.83 -11.21
N TYR A 27 3.46 -9.99 -12.20
CA TYR A 27 2.47 -9.09 -12.78
C TYR A 27 1.88 -9.57 -14.12
N LEU A 28 2.72 -10.01 -15.04
CA LEU A 28 2.27 -10.42 -16.38
C LEU A 28 1.22 -11.55 -16.36
N PRO A 29 1.33 -12.62 -15.52
CA PRO A 29 0.33 -13.67 -15.45
C PRO A 29 -1.04 -13.17 -14.97
N ARG A 30 -1.08 -12.04 -14.25
CA ARG A 30 -2.31 -11.38 -13.76
C ARG A 30 -2.86 -10.35 -14.77
N GLY A 31 -2.27 -10.25 -15.96
CA GLY A 31 -2.68 -9.28 -16.98
C GLY A 31 -2.26 -7.84 -16.66
N ILE A 32 -1.33 -7.66 -15.73
CA ILE A 32 -0.82 -6.34 -15.32
C ILE A 32 0.46 -6.06 -16.11
N HIS A 33 0.51 -4.92 -16.78
CA HIS A 33 1.64 -4.49 -17.59
C HIS A 33 2.27 -3.24 -16.99
N PHE A 34 3.53 -3.39 -16.56
CA PHE A 34 4.40 -2.29 -16.12
C PHE A 34 5.64 -2.22 -16.99
N GLY A 35 6.16 -1.01 -17.16
CA GLY A 35 7.50 -0.80 -17.68
C GLY A 35 8.56 -1.02 -16.59
N PRO A 36 9.81 -1.26 -16.95
CA PRO A 36 10.88 -1.47 -15.97
C PRO A 36 11.12 -0.24 -15.06
N THR A 37 10.76 0.96 -15.52
CA THR A 37 10.87 2.20 -14.73
C THR A 37 9.75 2.39 -13.70
N GLU A 38 8.77 1.50 -13.66
CA GLU A 38 7.68 1.51 -12.70
C GLU A 38 7.91 0.54 -11.52
N VAL A 39 9.05 -0.15 -11.49
CA VAL A 39 9.41 -1.12 -10.44
C VAL A 39 10.69 -0.67 -9.76
N PHE A 40 10.66 -0.56 -8.45
CA PHE A 40 11.80 -0.21 -7.60
C PHE A 40 12.05 -1.33 -6.60
N VAL A 41 13.29 -1.77 -6.49
CA VAL A 41 13.70 -2.82 -5.55
C VAL A 41 14.46 -2.18 -4.40
N ASN A 42 14.02 -2.44 -3.19
CA ASN A 42 14.62 -1.94 -1.97
C ASN A 42 14.78 -3.04 -0.91
N ASP A 43 15.08 -2.65 0.31
CA ASP A 43 15.32 -3.56 1.43
C ASP A 43 14.04 -3.93 2.21
N GLY A 44 12.87 -3.60 1.69
CA GLY A 44 11.57 -4.03 2.22
C GLY A 44 10.53 -2.91 2.33
N ALA A 45 9.26 -3.29 2.41
CA ALA A 45 8.11 -2.39 2.44
C ALA A 45 8.15 -1.33 3.56
N LYS A 46 8.81 -1.62 4.68
CA LYS A 46 8.98 -0.65 5.76
C LYS A 46 9.81 0.55 5.33
N SER A 47 10.88 0.33 4.58
CA SER A 47 11.71 1.41 4.02
C SER A 47 10.92 2.24 3.01
N ASP A 48 10.10 1.60 2.16
CA ASP A 48 9.21 2.31 1.25
C ASP A 48 8.21 3.18 2.00
N THR A 49 7.57 2.62 3.02
CA THR A 49 6.59 3.34 3.85
C THR A 49 7.19 4.57 4.51
N GLY A 50 8.45 4.48 4.96
CA GLY A 50 9.17 5.62 5.53
C GLY A 50 9.56 6.65 4.46
N ASN A 51 10.18 6.20 3.38
CA ASN A 51 10.79 7.07 2.38
C ASN A 51 9.77 7.79 1.49
N ILE A 52 8.63 7.14 1.15
CA ILE A 52 7.60 7.76 0.32
C ILE A 52 7.02 9.03 0.96
N GLY A 53 7.13 9.13 2.28
CA GLY A 53 6.73 10.32 3.01
C GLY A 53 7.43 11.60 2.56
N ASP A 54 8.65 11.50 2.04
CA ASP A 54 9.47 12.65 1.61
C ASP A 54 8.93 13.34 0.36
N ILE A 55 8.17 12.63 -0.48
CA ILE A 55 7.53 13.20 -1.68
C ILE A 55 6.09 13.65 -1.43
N LEU A 56 5.56 13.42 -0.26
CA LEU A 56 4.20 13.76 0.13
C LEU A 56 4.19 15.04 0.98
N ARG A 57 3.12 15.83 0.89
CA ARG A 57 2.97 17.06 1.66
C ARG A 57 2.75 16.78 3.13
N HIS A 58 3.26 17.66 4.00
CA HIS A 58 3.08 17.54 5.46
C HIS A 58 1.63 17.75 5.92
N ASP A 59 0.83 18.46 5.13
CA ASP A 59 -0.57 18.75 5.43
C ASP A 59 -1.55 17.73 4.82
N ASN A 60 -1.07 16.68 4.14
CA ASN A 60 -1.92 15.63 3.65
C ASN A 60 -2.61 14.89 4.81
N SER A 61 -3.91 14.68 4.68
CA SER A 61 -4.69 13.84 5.58
C SER A 61 -4.43 12.36 5.33
N VAL A 62 -4.43 11.56 6.39
CA VAL A 62 -4.08 10.13 6.34
C VAL A 62 -5.27 9.28 6.79
N GLY A 63 -5.55 8.21 6.07
CA GLY A 63 -6.52 7.18 6.45
C GLY A 63 -5.86 5.83 6.62
N VAL A 64 -6.24 5.13 7.68
CA VAL A 64 -5.77 3.78 8.01
C VAL A 64 -6.93 2.92 8.45
N THR A 65 -6.86 1.63 8.20
CA THR A 65 -7.76 0.66 8.84
C THR A 65 -7.40 0.51 10.31
N ASP A 66 -8.32 0.10 11.17
CA ASP A 66 -8.07 -0.12 12.59
C ASP A 66 -8.71 -1.45 13.03
N PRO A 67 -7.88 -2.45 13.39
CA PRO A 67 -6.42 -2.42 13.56
C PRO A 67 -5.63 -2.47 12.25
N ILE A 68 -4.40 -1.93 12.31
CA ILE A 68 -3.44 -1.92 11.20
C ILE A 68 -2.01 -2.10 11.69
N TYR A 69 -1.10 -2.39 10.76
CA TYR A 69 0.33 -2.41 11.05
C TYR A 69 0.81 -1.02 11.50
N PRO A 70 1.37 -0.88 12.72
CA PRO A 70 1.61 0.43 13.34
C PRO A 70 2.51 1.37 12.55
N VAL A 71 3.39 0.82 11.72
CA VAL A 71 4.38 1.60 10.96
C VAL A 71 3.74 2.66 10.05
N TYR A 72 2.53 2.44 9.55
CA TYR A 72 1.86 3.46 8.72
C TYR A 72 1.49 4.71 9.53
N ILE A 73 1.12 4.54 10.78
CA ILE A 73 0.88 5.67 11.68
C ILE A 73 2.22 6.26 12.12
N ASP A 74 3.16 5.43 12.58
CA ASP A 74 4.45 5.87 13.11
C ASP A 74 5.25 6.69 12.09
N SER A 75 5.30 6.26 10.83
CA SER A 75 5.98 7.01 9.77
C SER A 75 5.35 8.38 9.53
N ASN A 76 4.03 8.50 9.58
CA ASN A 76 3.33 9.77 9.44
C ASN A 76 3.49 10.67 10.67
N VAL A 77 3.59 10.10 11.87
CA VAL A 77 3.95 10.85 13.09
C VAL A 77 5.38 11.41 12.97
N MET A 78 6.33 10.58 12.58
CA MET A 78 7.73 10.97 12.40
C MET A 78 7.90 12.07 11.35
N CYS A 79 7.11 12.05 10.28
CA CYS A 79 7.09 13.09 9.25
C CYS A 79 6.27 14.33 9.65
N GLY A 80 5.67 14.37 10.85
CA GLY A 80 4.85 15.50 11.31
C GLY A 80 3.48 15.62 10.64
N ARG A 81 3.02 14.59 9.91
CA ARG A 81 1.76 14.58 9.16
C ARG A 81 0.56 14.18 10.01
N ALA A 82 0.78 13.47 11.10
CA ALA A 82 -0.30 12.90 11.91
C ALA A 82 -1.09 13.93 12.75
N GLY A 83 -0.63 15.15 12.87
CA GLY A 83 -1.23 16.17 13.73
C GLY A 83 -0.83 16.02 15.20
N VAL A 84 -1.76 16.23 16.12
CA VAL A 84 -1.53 16.13 17.56
C VAL A 84 -2.16 14.86 18.12
N LEU A 85 -1.53 14.28 19.14
CA LEU A 85 -2.10 13.15 19.86
C LEU A 85 -3.24 13.64 20.77
N GLU A 86 -4.42 13.10 20.59
CA GLU A 86 -5.61 13.43 21.35
C GLU A 86 -5.75 12.56 22.62
N GLU A 87 -6.64 12.96 23.54
CA GLU A 87 -6.86 12.25 24.81
C GLU A 87 -7.37 10.80 24.62
N ASN A 88 -8.05 10.52 23.51
CA ASN A 88 -8.53 9.19 23.14
C ASN A 88 -7.41 8.27 22.59
N GLY A 89 -6.17 8.77 22.49
CA GLY A 89 -5.03 8.04 21.94
C GLY A 89 -4.94 8.02 20.42
N GLN A 90 -5.77 8.78 19.73
CA GLN A 90 -5.75 8.91 18.26
C GLN A 90 -5.03 10.19 17.83
N TRP A 91 -4.52 10.21 16.61
CA TRP A 91 -3.88 11.37 16.01
C TRP A 91 -4.90 12.19 15.22
N SER A 92 -4.95 13.50 15.44
CA SER A 92 -6.01 14.39 14.93
C SER A 92 -6.11 14.47 13.41
N ASN A 93 -5.02 14.24 12.68
CA ASN A 93 -5.00 14.25 11.21
C ASN A 93 -5.03 12.84 10.60
N VAL A 94 -5.28 11.82 11.43
CA VAL A 94 -5.44 10.43 10.97
C VAL A 94 -6.91 10.03 11.08
N THR A 95 -7.45 9.49 10.00
CA THR A 95 -8.78 8.90 9.97
C THR A 95 -8.65 7.39 10.18
N TYR A 96 -9.20 6.92 11.29
CA TYR A 96 -9.22 5.51 11.62
C TYR A 96 -10.51 4.90 11.09
N MET A 97 -10.39 3.84 10.31
CA MET A 97 -11.51 3.12 9.70
C MET A 97 -11.67 1.77 10.40
N PRO A 98 -12.66 1.62 11.29
CA PRO A 98 -12.80 0.41 12.09
C PRO A 98 -13.00 -0.84 11.24
N CYS A 99 -12.27 -1.91 11.60
CA CYS A 99 -12.40 -3.25 11.07
C CYS A 99 -12.69 -4.18 12.25
N THR A 100 -13.95 -4.48 12.47
CA THR A 100 -14.46 -5.23 13.62
C THR A 100 -15.25 -6.46 13.17
N ALA A 101 -15.61 -7.33 14.11
CA ALA A 101 -16.44 -8.48 13.79
C ALA A 101 -17.85 -8.09 13.30
N GLU A 102 -18.35 -6.91 13.70
CA GLU A 102 -19.66 -6.41 13.30
C GLU A 102 -19.73 -5.98 11.84
N ASN A 103 -18.58 -5.62 11.24
CA ASN A 103 -18.49 -5.25 9.82
C ASN A 103 -17.66 -6.26 9.00
N ASP A 104 -17.53 -7.49 9.50
CA ASP A 104 -16.75 -8.55 8.85
C ASP A 104 -15.30 -8.13 8.55
N PHE A 105 -14.74 -7.24 9.35
CA PHE A 105 -13.42 -6.62 9.19
C PHE A 105 -13.23 -5.89 7.85
N ILE A 106 -14.32 -5.47 7.21
CA ILE A 106 -14.30 -4.69 5.97
C ILE A 106 -14.48 -3.21 6.31
N PRO A 107 -13.48 -2.35 6.06
CA PRO A 107 -13.57 -0.93 6.37
C PRO A 107 -14.58 -0.24 5.46
N GLU A 108 -15.38 0.64 6.05
CA GLU A 108 -16.28 1.50 5.29
C GLU A 108 -15.51 2.59 4.54
N ILE A 109 -16.01 2.93 3.36
CA ILE A 109 -15.47 4.05 2.59
C ILE A 109 -15.82 5.36 3.32
N PRO A 110 -14.83 6.23 3.62
CA PRO A 110 -15.09 7.49 4.33
C PRO A 110 -15.94 8.46 3.50
N ASP A 111 -16.84 9.17 4.18
CA ASP A 111 -17.66 10.22 3.55
C ASP A 111 -16.87 11.49 3.21
N LYS A 112 -15.69 11.66 3.81
CA LYS A 112 -14.81 12.82 3.59
C LYS A 112 -13.63 12.44 2.70
N ARG A 113 -13.06 13.44 2.02
CA ARG A 113 -11.80 13.28 1.29
C ARG A 113 -10.65 13.00 2.26
N ILE A 114 -9.83 12.02 1.91
CA ILE A 114 -8.55 11.70 2.55
C ILE A 114 -7.48 11.71 1.45
N ASP A 115 -6.34 12.36 1.70
CA ASP A 115 -5.31 12.49 0.68
C ASP A 115 -4.50 11.20 0.48
N ILE A 116 -4.22 10.47 1.57
CA ILE A 116 -3.41 9.24 1.56
C ILE A 116 -4.15 8.16 2.34
N VAL A 117 -4.39 7.01 1.72
CA VAL A 117 -4.99 5.84 2.39
C VAL A 117 -4.04 4.67 2.34
N TYR A 118 -3.74 4.10 3.49
CA TYR A 118 -2.99 2.85 3.60
C TYR A 118 -3.96 1.67 3.66
N LEU A 119 -3.77 0.72 2.77
CA LEU A 119 -4.50 -0.55 2.72
C LEU A 119 -3.50 -1.69 2.71
N CYS A 120 -3.56 -2.56 3.71
CA CYS A 120 -2.72 -3.75 3.81
C CYS A 120 -3.60 -4.99 3.65
N TYR A 121 -3.42 -5.74 2.54
CA TYR A 121 -4.20 -6.95 2.30
C TYR A 121 -3.37 -8.05 1.62
N PRO A 122 -3.33 -9.24 2.23
CA PRO A 122 -3.93 -9.63 3.53
C PRO A 122 -3.47 -8.74 4.68
N ASN A 123 -4.40 -8.38 5.58
CA ASN A 123 -4.13 -7.38 6.62
C ASN A 123 -3.25 -7.93 7.76
N ASN A 124 -2.34 -7.13 8.22
CA ASN A 124 -1.65 -7.29 9.48
C ASN A 124 -2.28 -6.32 10.51
N PRO A 125 -2.95 -6.80 11.60
CA PRO A 125 -2.80 -8.12 12.22
C PRO A 125 -3.94 -9.12 11.97
N THR A 126 -5.04 -8.75 11.28
CA THR A 126 -6.27 -9.55 11.27
C THR A 126 -6.23 -10.76 10.33
N GLY A 127 -5.34 -10.73 9.32
CA GLY A 127 -5.29 -11.76 8.27
C GLY A 127 -6.43 -11.68 7.26
N THR A 128 -7.32 -10.70 7.38
CA THR A 128 -8.46 -10.51 6.47
C THR A 128 -8.03 -9.98 5.11
N THR A 129 -8.89 -10.18 4.11
CA THR A 129 -8.67 -9.76 2.72
C THR A 129 -9.87 -8.98 2.22
N LEU A 130 -9.70 -8.31 1.08
CA LEU A 130 -10.81 -7.72 0.33
C LEU A 130 -11.00 -8.47 -0.99
N THR A 131 -12.25 -8.70 -1.35
CA THR A 131 -12.60 -9.19 -2.69
C THR A 131 -12.38 -8.11 -3.76
N LYS A 132 -12.36 -8.52 -5.03
CA LYS A 132 -12.26 -7.54 -6.14
C LYS A 132 -13.34 -6.46 -6.12
N PRO A 133 -14.64 -6.76 -5.85
CA PRO A 133 -15.68 -5.74 -5.72
C PRO A 133 -15.45 -4.75 -4.55
N GLU A 134 -14.93 -5.23 -3.43
CA GLU A 134 -14.64 -4.39 -2.26
C GLU A 134 -13.45 -3.46 -2.53
N LEU A 135 -12.36 -4.02 -3.07
CA LEU A 135 -11.20 -3.22 -3.44
C LEU A 135 -11.51 -2.21 -4.55
N LYS A 136 -12.46 -2.56 -5.45
CA LYS A 136 -12.96 -1.64 -6.47
C LYS A 136 -13.59 -0.37 -5.88
N LYS A 137 -14.30 -0.48 -4.76
CA LYS A 137 -14.89 0.69 -4.08
C LYS A 137 -13.80 1.67 -3.64
N TRP A 138 -12.66 1.15 -3.15
CA TRP A 138 -11.51 1.97 -2.77
C TRP A 138 -10.87 2.68 -3.96
N VAL A 139 -10.69 1.96 -5.07
CA VAL A 139 -10.18 2.57 -6.31
C VAL A 139 -11.13 3.64 -6.83
N ASP A 140 -12.44 3.41 -6.80
CA ASP A 140 -13.44 4.40 -7.22
C ASP A 140 -13.45 5.63 -6.31
N TYR A 141 -13.38 5.42 -5.00
CA TYR A 141 -13.24 6.51 -4.03
C TYR A 141 -11.97 7.33 -4.30
N ALA A 142 -10.84 6.66 -4.50
CA ALA A 142 -9.56 7.33 -4.72
C ALA A 142 -9.57 8.17 -6.00
N LEU A 143 -10.13 7.64 -7.09
CA LEU A 143 -10.26 8.37 -8.36
C LEU A 143 -11.21 9.56 -8.26
N ALA A 144 -12.27 9.45 -7.45
CA ALA A 144 -13.25 10.53 -7.26
C ALA A 144 -12.73 11.67 -6.37
N ASN A 145 -11.76 11.40 -5.49
CA ASN A 145 -11.28 12.31 -4.45
C ASN A 145 -9.83 12.75 -4.61
N ASP A 146 -9.13 12.36 -5.68
CA ASP A 146 -7.68 12.54 -5.85
C ASP A 146 -6.90 12.00 -4.64
N THR A 147 -7.27 10.82 -4.17
CA THR A 147 -6.64 10.11 -3.06
C THR A 147 -5.52 9.22 -3.59
N LEU A 148 -4.39 9.19 -2.91
CA LEU A 148 -3.34 8.20 -3.15
C LEU A 148 -3.58 6.98 -2.26
N ILE A 149 -3.67 5.79 -2.85
CA ILE A 149 -3.68 4.53 -2.11
C ILE A 149 -2.26 3.99 -2.04
N LEU A 150 -1.77 3.73 -0.84
CA LEU A 150 -0.57 2.96 -0.59
C LEU A 150 -1.01 1.54 -0.22
N PHE A 151 -0.90 0.64 -1.19
CA PHE A 151 -1.37 -0.74 -1.05
C PHE A 151 -0.21 -1.67 -0.69
N ASP A 152 -0.21 -2.18 0.53
CA ASP A 152 0.77 -3.14 1.02
C ASP A 152 0.27 -4.58 0.80
N ALA A 153 0.98 -5.33 -0.02
CA ALA A 153 0.68 -6.71 -0.36
C ALA A 153 1.75 -7.70 0.19
N ALA A 154 2.39 -7.37 1.30
CA ALA A 154 3.48 -8.19 1.88
C ALA A 154 3.09 -9.66 2.10
N TYR A 155 1.81 -9.95 2.27
CA TYR A 155 1.29 -11.29 2.52
C TYR A 155 0.53 -11.89 1.31
N GLU A 156 0.64 -11.30 0.11
CA GLU A 156 -0.10 -11.74 -1.08
C GLU A 156 0.11 -13.21 -1.44
N ALA A 157 1.32 -13.73 -1.18
CA ALA A 157 1.67 -15.13 -1.46
C ALA A 157 0.85 -16.14 -0.62
N PHE A 158 0.19 -15.71 0.44
CA PHE A 158 -0.67 -16.56 1.26
C PHE A 158 -2.13 -16.61 0.78
N ILE A 159 -2.51 -15.77 -0.17
CA ILE A 159 -3.86 -15.79 -0.78
C ILE A 159 -4.06 -17.10 -1.53
N ARG A 160 -5.21 -17.74 -1.28
CA ARG A 160 -5.59 -19.01 -1.90
C ARG A 160 -6.96 -18.97 -2.58
N GLU A 161 -7.70 -17.89 -2.40
CA GLU A 161 -9.05 -17.70 -2.92
C GLU A 161 -8.98 -16.97 -4.26
N ASP A 162 -9.68 -17.47 -5.27
CA ASP A 162 -9.61 -16.96 -6.65
C ASP A 162 -10.24 -15.55 -6.82
N ASP A 163 -11.14 -15.16 -5.92
CA ASP A 163 -11.82 -13.85 -5.93
C ASP A 163 -11.07 -12.77 -5.16
N VAL A 164 -10.01 -13.13 -4.44
CA VAL A 164 -9.14 -12.19 -3.72
C VAL A 164 -8.00 -11.75 -4.63
N PRO A 165 -7.85 -10.46 -4.92
CA PRO A 165 -6.76 -9.98 -5.76
C PRO A 165 -5.42 -10.05 -5.03
N HIS A 166 -4.37 -10.45 -5.73
CA HIS A 166 -2.99 -10.41 -5.24
C HIS A 166 -2.36 -9.01 -5.34
N SER A 167 -2.95 -8.16 -6.15
CA SER A 167 -2.49 -6.79 -6.35
C SER A 167 -3.66 -5.86 -6.61
N ILE A 168 -3.60 -4.65 -6.07
CA ILE A 168 -4.59 -3.60 -6.36
C ILE A 168 -4.66 -3.31 -7.87
N TYR A 169 -3.58 -3.55 -8.61
CA TYR A 169 -3.50 -3.31 -10.05
C TYR A 169 -4.32 -4.30 -10.90
N GLU A 170 -4.89 -5.34 -10.30
CA GLU A 170 -5.94 -6.16 -10.93
C GLU A 170 -7.27 -5.39 -11.05
N ILE A 171 -7.41 -4.28 -10.33
CA ILE A 171 -8.58 -3.42 -10.36
C ILE A 171 -8.41 -2.33 -11.39
N LYS A 172 -9.34 -2.27 -12.34
CA LYS A 172 -9.32 -1.26 -13.40
C LYS A 172 -9.33 0.17 -12.82
N GLY A 173 -8.34 0.96 -13.19
CA GLY A 173 -8.18 2.34 -12.76
C GLY A 173 -7.13 2.53 -11.67
N ALA A 174 -6.72 1.49 -10.96
CA ALA A 174 -5.77 1.58 -9.84
C ALA A 174 -4.44 2.26 -10.21
N LYS A 175 -3.90 2.01 -11.40
CA LYS A 175 -2.66 2.69 -11.86
C LYS A 175 -2.69 4.23 -11.85
N LYS A 176 -3.85 4.84 -11.64
CA LYS A 176 -3.99 6.30 -11.59
C LYS A 176 -4.04 6.85 -10.17
N CYS A 177 -4.16 5.97 -9.17
CA CYS A 177 -4.37 6.38 -7.78
C CYS A 177 -3.66 5.48 -6.75
N ALA A 178 -2.88 4.50 -7.19
CA ALA A 178 -2.18 3.59 -6.29
C ALA A 178 -0.76 3.33 -6.78
#